data_92d62ca72b5a7549b2e799c2dd64e3ca
#
_entry.id   92d62ca72b5a7549b2e799c2dd64e3ca
#
_cell.length_a   1.000
_cell.length_b   1.000
_cell.length_c   1.000
_cell.angle_alpha   90.00
_cell.angle_beta   90.00
_cell.angle_gamma   90.00
#
_symmetry.space_group_name_H-M   'P 1'
#
loop_
_entity.id
_entity.type
_entity.pdbx_description
1 polymer ?
#
loop_
_entity_poly.entity_id
_entity_poly.type
_entity_poly.pdbx_seq_one_letter_code
_entity_poly.pdbx_strand_id
1 'polypeptide(L)'
;MLDSRAGMATILLCGVDLLVRSKLEALVPGHRFETSDGVEPPDLVIADVARLDPDDVADRFPDVPIIGFTNHTDTAGLRRAHAAGFDQVIAKSALFERGPEVIDRLLASVE
;
A
#
# COMPACT_ATOMS: atom_id res chain seq x y z
N MET A 1 -21.40 -18.74 1.60
CA MET A 1 -20.52 -18.96 2.28
C MET A 1 -19.80 -17.82 2.69
N LEU A 2 -19.32 -17.87 3.69
CA LEU A 2 -18.73 -16.84 4.16
C LEU A 2 -17.60 -16.45 3.37
N ASP A 3 -17.47 -15.32 3.10
CA ASP A 3 -16.35 -14.87 2.36
C ASP A 3 -15.20 -14.67 3.28
N SER A 4 -14.36 -15.65 3.36
CA SER A 4 -13.26 -15.59 4.27
C SER A 4 -12.24 -14.54 3.86
N ARG A 5 -12.32 -13.98 2.66
CA ARG A 5 -11.40 -12.97 2.27
C ARG A 5 -11.75 -11.61 2.80
N ALA A 6 -12.93 -11.46 3.39
CA ALA A 6 -13.31 -10.16 3.90
C ALA A 6 -12.33 -9.62 4.91
N GLY A 7 -11.71 -10.47 5.71
CA GLY A 7 -10.75 -10.02 6.69
C GLY A 7 -9.34 -10.40 6.38
N MET A 8 -9.06 -10.92 5.17
CA MET A 8 -7.73 -11.38 4.89
C MET A 8 -7.40 -11.13 3.45
N ALA A 9 -6.65 -10.10 3.21
CA ALA A 9 -6.19 -9.75 1.89
C ALA A 9 -4.67 -9.87 1.84
N THR A 10 -4.13 -9.97 0.63
CA THR A 10 -2.69 -9.99 0.43
C THR A 10 -2.25 -8.58 0.07
N ILE A 11 -1.37 -8.02 0.87
CA ILE A 11 -0.85 -6.68 0.70
C ILE A 11 0.63 -6.77 0.37
N LEU A 12 1.01 -6.28 -0.80
CA LEU A 12 2.39 -6.30 -1.23
C LEU A 12 3.07 -5.01 -0.83
N LEU A 13 4.23 -5.13 -0.17
CA LEU A 13 5.00 -3.98 0.27
C LEU A 13 6.18 -3.81 -0.68
N CYS A 14 6.23 -2.66 -1.36
CA CYS A 14 7.29 -2.36 -2.32
C CYS A 14 8.23 -1.32 -1.74
N GLY A 15 9.50 -1.67 -1.61
CA GLY A 15 10.51 -0.76 -1.09
C GLY A 15 10.35 -0.42 0.38
N VAL A 16 9.52 -1.14 1.10
CA VAL A 16 9.20 -0.84 2.50
C VAL A 16 10.22 -1.52 3.40
N ASP A 17 10.78 -0.77 4.34
CA ASP A 17 11.77 -1.35 5.22
C ASP A 17 11.12 -2.17 6.34
N LEU A 18 11.96 -2.89 7.07
CA LEU A 18 11.47 -3.84 8.06
C LEU A 18 10.73 -3.17 9.21
N LEU A 19 11.15 -1.97 9.59
CA LEU A 19 10.48 -1.27 10.68
C LEU A 19 9.05 -0.88 10.28
N VAL A 20 8.87 -0.35 9.08
CA VAL A 20 7.56 0.03 8.60
C VAL A 20 6.70 -1.23 8.46
N ARG A 21 7.28 -2.29 7.92
CA ARG A 21 6.57 -3.55 7.78
C ARG A 21 6.06 -4.07 9.11
N SER A 22 6.95 -4.06 10.12
CA SER A 22 6.57 -4.55 11.43
C SER A 22 5.43 -3.74 12.03
N LYS A 23 5.47 -2.41 11.86
CA LYS A 23 4.40 -1.58 12.38
C LYS A 23 3.09 -1.83 11.68
N LEU A 24 3.13 -2.03 10.35
CA LEU A 24 1.92 -2.32 9.62
C LEU A 24 1.33 -3.67 10.00
N GLU A 25 2.17 -4.67 10.19
CA GLU A 25 1.70 -5.97 10.61
C GLU A 25 1.01 -5.91 11.96
N ALA A 26 1.51 -5.06 12.86
CA ALA A 26 0.91 -4.90 14.17
C ALA A 26 -0.40 -4.11 14.11
N LEU A 27 -0.48 -3.15 13.19
CA LEU A 27 -1.67 -2.32 13.07
C LEU A 27 -2.82 -3.01 12.34
N VAL A 28 -2.49 -3.89 11.40
CA VAL A 28 -3.50 -4.54 10.56
C VAL A 28 -3.26 -6.04 10.55
N PRO A 29 -3.45 -6.71 11.68
CA PRO A 29 -3.07 -8.11 11.78
C PRO A 29 -3.96 -9.06 10.98
N GLY A 30 -5.09 -8.59 10.47
CA GLY A 30 -5.99 -9.47 9.73
C GLY A 30 -5.59 -9.71 8.29
N HIS A 31 -4.51 -9.08 7.81
CA HIS A 31 -4.10 -9.21 6.42
C HIS A 31 -2.72 -9.83 6.32
N ARG A 32 -2.43 -10.39 5.14
CA ARG A 32 -1.13 -10.99 4.88
C ARG A 32 -0.24 -9.98 4.17
N PHE A 33 0.97 -9.76 4.69
CA PHE A 33 1.91 -8.84 4.08
C PHE A 33 3.02 -9.63 3.41
N GLU A 34 3.35 -9.27 2.17
CA GLU A 34 4.43 -9.90 1.41
C GLU A 34 5.34 -8.83 0.85
N THR A 35 6.60 -9.19 0.62
CA THR A 35 7.58 -8.23 0.12
C THR A 35 8.06 -8.55 -1.28
N SER A 36 7.60 -9.65 -1.87
CA SER A 36 7.94 -9.97 -3.24
C SER A 36 6.71 -10.48 -3.95
N ASP A 37 6.68 -10.30 -5.28
CA ASP A 37 5.55 -10.74 -6.06
C ASP A 37 5.42 -12.25 -5.98
N GLY A 38 4.22 -12.70 -5.74
CA GLY A 38 3.92 -14.10 -5.79
C GLY A 38 3.37 -14.49 -7.14
N VAL A 39 2.81 -15.66 -7.20
CA VAL A 39 2.19 -16.15 -8.41
C VAL A 39 0.91 -15.38 -8.70
N GLU A 40 0.20 -14.99 -7.67
CA GLU A 40 -1.07 -14.28 -7.84
C GLU A 40 -0.89 -12.80 -7.56
N PRO A 41 -1.68 -11.96 -8.21
CA PRO A 41 -1.57 -10.53 -7.94
C PRO A 41 -2.03 -10.21 -6.52
N PRO A 42 -1.46 -9.19 -5.89
CA PRO A 42 -1.90 -8.78 -4.57
C PRO A 42 -3.24 -8.06 -4.63
N ASP A 43 -3.88 -7.94 -3.49
CA ASP A 43 -5.13 -7.21 -3.39
C ASP A 43 -4.89 -5.71 -3.20
N LEU A 44 -3.73 -5.35 -2.70
CA LEU A 44 -3.36 -3.97 -2.44
C LEU A 44 -1.85 -3.85 -2.46
N VAL A 45 -1.33 -2.71 -2.90
CA VAL A 45 0.10 -2.44 -2.90
C VAL A 45 0.36 -1.22 -2.01
N ILE A 46 1.38 -1.28 -1.17
CA ILE A 46 1.86 -0.14 -0.40
C ILE A 46 3.32 0.09 -0.80
N ALA A 47 3.64 1.28 -1.28
CA ALA A 47 4.95 1.58 -1.83
C ALA A 47 5.57 2.80 -1.17
N ASP A 48 6.87 2.69 -0.86
CA ASP A 48 7.66 3.81 -0.34
C ASP A 48 8.21 4.57 -1.52
N VAL A 49 7.61 5.72 -1.83
CA VAL A 49 7.99 6.47 -3.02
C VAL A 49 9.26 7.29 -2.85
N ALA A 50 9.86 7.25 -1.67
CA ALA A 50 11.20 7.79 -1.50
C ALA A 50 12.26 6.84 -2.04
N ARG A 51 11.91 5.55 -2.20
CA ARG A 51 12.84 4.52 -2.65
C ARG A 51 12.54 4.00 -4.03
N LEU A 52 11.31 4.15 -4.49
CA LEU A 52 10.88 3.58 -5.77
C LEU A 52 10.30 4.67 -6.65
N ASP A 53 10.40 4.44 -7.95
CA ASP A 53 9.77 5.33 -8.91
C ASP A 53 8.28 5.00 -8.96
N PRO A 54 7.40 5.96 -8.65
CA PRO A 54 5.96 5.68 -8.66
C PRO A 54 5.45 5.19 -10.01
N ASP A 55 6.01 5.67 -11.11
CA ASP A 55 5.56 5.22 -12.42
C ASP A 55 5.84 3.74 -12.63
N ASP A 56 6.97 3.25 -12.14
CA ASP A 56 7.30 1.83 -12.27
C ASP A 56 6.30 0.98 -11.49
N VAL A 57 5.92 1.42 -10.31
CA VAL A 57 4.98 0.69 -9.49
C VAL A 57 3.61 0.68 -10.15
N ALA A 58 3.16 1.83 -10.65
CA ALA A 58 1.87 1.92 -11.31
C ALA A 58 1.81 1.05 -12.56
N ASP A 59 2.91 0.98 -13.30
CA ASP A 59 2.96 0.17 -14.51
C ASP A 59 2.87 -1.32 -14.20
N ARG A 60 3.44 -1.74 -13.07
CA ARG A 60 3.40 -3.16 -12.71
C ARG A 60 2.05 -3.59 -12.19
N PHE A 61 1.30 -2.68 -11.59
CA PHE A 61 0.04 -3.04 -10.95
C PHE A 61 -1.09 -2.13 -11.40
N PRO A 62 -1.44 -2.18 -12.71
CA PRO A 62 -2.43 -1.23 -13.23
C PRO A 62 -3.84 -1.45 -12.70
N ASP A 63 -4.13 -2.66 -12.21
CA ASP A 63 -5.48 -2.99 -11.77
C ASP A 63 -5.59 -3.19 -10.28
N VAL A 64 -4.57 -2.81 -9.53
CA VAL A 64 -4.53 -3.02 -8.08
C VAL A 64 -4.47 -1.66 -7.40
N PRO A 65 -5.23 -1.43 -6.34
CA PRO A 65 -5.12 -0.15 -5.63
C PRO A 65 -3.75 -0.01 -4.98
N ILE A 66 -3.20 1.19 -5.04
CA ILE A 66 -1.86 1.47 -4.57
C ILE A 66 -1.89 2.63 -3.57
N ILE A 67 -1.27 2.42 -2.42
CA ILE A 67 -1.02 3.46 -1.44
C ILE A 67 0.45 3.82 -1.53
N GLY A 68 0.75 5.09 -1.79
CA GLY A 68 2.13 5.58 -1.77
C GLY A 68 2.35 6.38 -0.50
N PHE A 69 3.53 6.25 0.08
CA PHE A 69 3.87 7.05 1.25
C PHE A 69 5.31 7.51 1.19
N THR A 70 5.58 8.63 1.86
CA THR A 70 6.94 9.14 2.03
C THR A 70 6.88 10.13 3.19
N ASN A 71 8.00 10.78 3.51
CA ASN A 71 8.02 11.78 4.57
C ASN A 71 7.14 12.96 4.18
N HIS A 72 6.52 13.59 5.19
CA HIS A 72 5.61 14.71 4.91
C HIS A 72 6.34 15.91 4.28
N THR A 73 7.65 15.98 4.42
CA THR A 73 8.44 17.08 3.83
C THR A 73 8.84 16.78 2.39
N ASP A 74 8.61 15.55 1.91
CA ASP A 74 8.97 15.19 0.55
C ASP A 74 7.82 15.51 -0.39
N THR A 75 7.58 16.80 -0.63
CA THR A 75 6.46 17.22 -1.46
C THR A 75 6.60 16.76 -2.90
N ALA A 76 7.84 16.69 -3.39
CA ALA A 76 8.07 16.23 -4.76
C ALA A 76 7.68 14.76 -4.90
N GLY A 77 8.02 13.92 -3.91
CA GLY A 77 7.65 12.52 -3.94
C GLY A 77 6.15 12.32 -3.89
N LEU A 78 5.47 13.09 -3.02
CA LEU A 78 4.02 13.01 -2.94
C LEU A 78 3.37 13.41 -4.26
N ARG A 79 3.91 14.44 -4.91
CA ARG A 79 3.37 14.92 -6.18
C ARG A 79 3.58 13.88 -7.28
N ARG A 80 4.76 13.25 -7.31
CA ARG A 80 5.03 12.23 -8.32
C ARG A 80 4.12 11.03 -8.18
N ALA A 81 3.81 10.63 -6.95
CA ALA A 81 2.92 9.51 -6.72
C ALA A 81 1.49 9.84 -7.16
N HIS A 82 1.04 11.06 -6.89
CA HIS A 82 -0.25 11.50 -7.40
C HIS A 82 -0.29 11.48 -8.92
N ALA A 83 0.76 11.98 -9.55
CA ALA A 83 0.83 12.04 -11.02
C ALA A 83 0.86 10.63 -11.62
N ALA A 84 1.40 9.66 -10.90
CA ALA A 84 1.44 8.28 -11.39
C ALA A 84 0.10 7.58 -11.27
N GLY A 85 -0.86 8.19 -10.58
CA GLY A 85 -2.20 7.61 -10.49
C GLY A 85 -2.42 6.72 -9.29
N PHE A 86 -1.61 6.85 -8.24
CA PHE A 86 -1.82 6.07 -7.03
C PHE A 86 -3.17 6.41 -6.42
N ASP A 87 -3.83 5.42 -5.88
CA ASP A 87 -5.16 5.60 -5.31
C ASP A 87 -5.14 6.44 -4.06
N GLN A 88 -4.05 6.36 -3.30
CA GLN A 88 -3.92 7.15 -2.09
C GLN A 88 -2.45 7.50 -1.92
N VAL A 89 -2.18 8.75 -1.55
CA VAL A 89 -0.81 9.20 -1.31
C VAL A 89 -0.81 9.92 0.03
N ILE A 90 -0.04 9.42 0.99
CA ILE A 90 -0.08 9.96 2.34
C ILE A 90 1.33 10.05 2.92
N ALA A 91 1.48 10.86 3.94
CA ALA A 91 2.73 10.93 4.67
C ALA A 91 2.90 9.67 5.51
N LYS A 92 4.15 9.33 5.83
CA LYS A 92 4.44 8.12 6.60
C LYS A 92 3.73 8.13 7.95
N SER A 93 3.67 9.28 8.61
CA SER A 93 2.98 9.35 9.90
C SER A 93 1.50 9.05 9.75
N ALA A 94 0.88 9.54 8.67
CA ALA A 94 -0.52 9.27 8.43
C ALA A 94 -0.76 7.80 8.12
N LEU A 95 0.20 7.14 7.49
CA LEU A 95 0.09 5.71 7.24
C LEU A 95 -0.06 4.94 8.54
N PHE A 96 0.67 5.33 9.59
CA PHE A 96 0.55 4.64 10.86
C PHE A 96 -0.69 5.04 11.64
N GLU A 97 -1.16 6.28 11.47
CA GLU A 97 -2.34 6.75 12.20
C GLU A 97 -3.62 6.31 11.55
N ARG A 98 -3.69 6.31 10.22
CA ARG A 98 -4.91 6.05 9.50
C ARG A 98 -4.81 4.88 8.53
N GLY A 99 -3.68 4.16 8.57
CA GLY A 99 -3.46 3.05 7.66
C GLY A 99 -4.56 2.02 7.65
N PRO A 100 -4.99 1.53 8.82
CA PRO A 100 -6.04 0.52 8.82
C PRO A 100 -7.31 0.98 8.13
N GLU A 101 -7.69 2.23 8.37
CA GLU A 101 -8.89 2.79 7.78
C GLU A 101 -8.75 2.95 6.27
N VAL A 102 -7.60 3.44 5.81
CA VAL A 102 -7.36 3.62 4.38
C VAL A 102 -7.29 2.28 3.67
N ILE A 103 -6.60 1.31 4.27
CA ILE A 103 -6.49 -0.02 3.70
C ILE A 103 -7.88 -0.66 3.55
N ASP A 104 -8.68 -0.61 4.60
CA ASP A 104 -10.00 -1.21 4.55
C ASP A 104 -10.88 -0.54 3.51
N ARG A 105 -10.79 0.78 3.39
CA ARG A 105 -11.59 1.49 2.42
C ARG A 105 -11.23 1.11 0.99
N LEU A 106 -9.93 1.01 0.70
CA LEU A 106 -9.50 0.66 -0.64
C LEU A 106 -9.81 -0.79 -0.97
N LEU A 107 -9.67 -1.69 -0.01
CA LEU A 107 -10.02 -3.08 -0.25
C LEU A 107 -11.51 -3.25 -0.50
N ALA A 108 -12.33 -2.49 0.19
CA ALA A 108 -13.76 -2.56 -0.04
C ALA A 108 -14.15 -2.04 -1.40
N SER A 109 -13.42 -1.04 -1.92
CA SER A 109 -13.80 -0.43 -3.19
C SER A 109 -13.41 -1.28 -4.39
N VAL A 110 -12.63 -2.32 -4.20
CA VAL A 110 -12.21 -3.17 -5.30
C VAL A 110 -13.30 -4.14 -5.71
N GLU A 111 -14.27 -4.38 -4.83
CA GLU A 111 -15.31 -5.31 -5.16
C GLU A 111 -16.33 -4.83 -6.14
#